data_8d70fdc32ae4240dd07b3b5a413e5204
#
_entry.id   8d70fdc32ae4240dd07b3b5a413e5204
#
_cell.length_a   1.000
_cell.length_b   1.000
_cell.length_c   1.000
_cell.angle_alpha   90.00
_cell.angle_beta   90.00
_cell.angle_gamma   90.00
#
_symmetry.space_group_name_H-M   'P 1'
#
loop_
_entity.id
_entity.type
_entity.pdbx_description
1 polymer ?
#
loop_
_entity_poly.entity_id
_entity_poly.type
_entity_poly.pdbx_seq_one_letter_code
_entity_poly.pdbx_strand_id
1 'polypeptide(L)'
;MRTKSRIRNLVKEIEQLSGYNIFEATRRREIVEVRSLLYTVLKKFYRFTLREIQDLAAEYNYSMNHASVIHSLNSFDIYSKYSPHLLEWYHAVVQDLEEDVAAERIDFIKPKLKYLSEDQLLKLSTIVKEVYEDAIIQMSEDPEEETVQI
;
A
#
# COMPACT_ATOMS: atom_id res chain seq x y z
N MET A 1 11.53 2.76 2.54
CA MET A 1 12.30 3.78 1.82
C MET A 1 11.63 4.18 0.53
N ARG A 2 11.47 5.47 0.35
CA ARG A 2 10.87 5.97 -0.87
C ARG A 2 11.90 6.05 -1.95
N THR A 3 11.87 5.20 -2.91
CA THR A 3 12.73 5.31 -4.07
C THR A 3 11.87 5.64 -5.29
N LYS A 4 12.45 6.37 -6.24
CA LYS A 4 11.74 6.70 -7.48
C LYS A 4 11.31 5.45 -8.24
N SER A 5 12.11 4.39 -8.19
CA SER A 5 11.79 3.13 -8.86
C SER A 5 10.55 2.46 -8.25
N ARG A 6 10.41 2.50 -6.93
CA ARG A 6 9.23 1.95 -6.26
C ARG A 6 7.97 2.69 -6.62
N ILE A 7 8.04 4.01 -6.66
CA ILE A 7 6.90 4.84 -7.03
C ILE A 7 6.50 4.59 -8.49
N ARG A 8 7.47 4.48 -9.39
CA ARG A 8 7.17 4.14 -10.79
C ARG A 8 6.53 2.76 -10.90
N ASN A 9 7.01 1.80 -10.12
CA ASN A 9 6.42 0.46 -10.12
C ASN A 9 4.99 0.47 -9.59
N LEU A 10 4.71 1.28 -8.57
CA LEU A 10 3.37 1.47 -8.05
C LEU A 10 2.44 2.03 -9.13
N VAL A 11 2.87 3.06 -9.84
CA VAL A 11 2.08 3.65 -10.94
C VAL A 11 1.81 2.59 -12.00
N LYS A 12 2.83 1.86 -12.42
CA LYS A 12 2.67 0.80 -13.43
C LYS A 12 1.73 -0.31 -12.98
N GLU A 13 1.83 -0.72 -11.72
CA GLU A 13 0.95 -1.75 -11.17
C GLU A 13 -0.51 -1.33 -11.22
N ILE A 14 -0.80 -0.10 -10.80
CA ILE A 14 -2.15 0.42 -10.83
C ILE A 14 -2.66 0.55 -12.28
N GLU A 15 -1.80 1.00 -13.19
CA GLU A 15 -2.15 1.08 -14.61
C GLU A 15 -2.44 -0.30 -15.20
N GLN A 16 -1.68 -1.31 -14.82
CA GLN A 16 -1.91 -2.68 -15.28
C GLN A 16 -3.20 -3.26 -14.71
N LEU A 17 -3.48 -3.04 -13.43
CA LEU A 17 -4.70 -3.52 -12.80
C LEU A 17 -5.95 -2.89 -13.40
N SER A 18 -5.91 -1.59 -13.63
CA SER A 18 -7.07 -0.83 -14.09
C SER A 18 -7.24 -0.83 -15.60
N GLY A 19 -6.14 -0.94 -16.34
CA GLY A 19 -6.13 -0.79 -17.78
C GLY A 19 -6.19 0.65 -18.25
N TYR A 20 -6.06 1.62 -17.33
CA TYR A 20 -6.12 3.04 -17.66
C TYR A 20 -4.78 3.72 -17.47
N ASN A 21 -4.55 4.77 -18.25
CA ASN A 21 -3.42 5.67 -18.05
C ASN A 21 -3.82 6.70 -16.99
N ILE A 22 -3.21 6.61 -15.81
CA ILE A 22 -3.59 7.42 -14.65
C ILE A 22 -3.51 8.92 -14.92
N PHE A 23 -2.48 9.34 -15.62
CA PHE A 23 -2.18 10.76 -15.83
C PHE A 23 -2.65 11.30 -17.18
N GLU A 24 -3.58 10.60 -17.82
CA GLU A 24 -4.20 11.12 -19.02
C GLU A 24 -5.00 12.38 -18.69
N ALA A 25 -4.91 13.40 -19.53
CA ALA A 25 -5.58 14.67 -19.31
C ALA A 25 -7.08 14.53 -19.64
N THR A 26 -7.85 13.97 -18.72
CA THR A 26 -9.27 13.69 -18.91
C THR A 26 -10.00 13.76 -17.58
N ARG A 27 -11.30 14.01 -17.65
CA ARG A 27 -12.19 13.98 -16.48
C ARG A 27 -13.08 12.73 -16.47
N ARG A 28 -12.76 11.74 -17.27
CA ARG A 28 -13.50 10.49 -17.28
C ARG A 28 -13.47 9.89 -15.87
N ARG A 29 -14.65 9.46 -15.43
CA ARG A 29 -14.84 8.97 -14.06
C ARG A 29 -13.89 7.85 -13.70
N GLU A 30 -13.72 6.88 -14.59
CA GLU A 30 -12.86 5.73 -14.36
C GLU A 30 -11.42 6.14 -14.06
N ILE A 31 -10.92 7.12 -14.78
CA ILE A 31 -9.54 7.60 -14.60
C ILE A 31 -9.42 8.47 -13.35
N VAL A 32 -10.43 9.29 -13.07
CA VAL A 32 -10.48 10.09 -11.84
C VAL A 32 -10.47 9.19 -10.61
N GLU A 33 -11.22 8.10 -10.65
CA GLU A 33 -11.23 7.11 -9.57
C GLU A 33 -9.87 6.46 -9.37
N VAL A 34 -9.20 6.07 -10.44
CA VAL A 34 -7.88 5.45 -10.37
C VAL A 34 -6.83 6.43 -9.84
N ARG A 35 -6.93 7.70 -10.20
CA ARG A 35 -6.07 8.74 -9.61
C ARG A 35 -6.26 8.82 -8.10
N SER A 36 -7.50 8.78 -7.64
CA SER A 36 -7.79 8.83 -6.21
C SER A 36 -7.18 7.63 -5.48
N LEU A 37 -7.18 6.47 -6.12
CA LEU A 37 -6.52 5.27 -5.59
C LEU A 37 -5.03 5.48 -5.43
N LEU A 38 -4.35 5.95 -6.47
CA LEU A 38 -2.91 6.21 -6.41
C LEU A 38 -2.57 7.22 -5.29
N TYR A 39 -3.28 8.33 -5.25
CA TYR A 39 -2.99 9.38 -4.27
C TYR A 39 -3.25 8.90 -2.84
N THR A 40 -4.27 8.09 -2.64
CA THR A 40 -4.58 7.51 -1.33
C THR A 40 -3.45 6.59 -0.86
N VAL A 41 -2.95 5.73 -1.74
CA VAL A 41 -1.84 4.83 -1.42
C VAL A 41 -0.57 5.64 -1.11
N LEU A 42 -0.26 6.64 -1.92
CA LEU A 42 0.90 7.50 -1.69
C LEU A 42 0.82 8.21 -0.34
N LYS A 43 -0.35 8.70 0.02
CA LYS A 43 -0.56 9.41 1.27
C LYS A 43 -0.44 8.48 2.47
N LYS A 44 -1.10 7.33 2.43
CA LYS A 44 -1.18 6.40 3.56
C LYS A 44 0.09 5.58 3.78
N PHE A 45 0.69 5.06 2.71
CA PHE A 45 1.78 4.10 2.82
C PHE A 45 3.15 4.68 2.56
N TYR A 46 3.23 5.71 1.71
CA TYR A 46 4.50 6.38 1.41
C TYR A 46 4.62 7.71 2.13
N ARG A 47 3.57 8.14 2.81
CA ARG A 47 3.52 9.39 3.58
C ARG A 47 3.87 10.63 2.74
N PHE A 48 3.42 10.64 1.51
CA PHE A 48 3.61 11.80 0.63
C PHE A 48 2.84 13.00 1.17
N THR A 49 3.46 14.16 1.07
CA THR A 49 2.76 15.43 1.28
C THR A 49 1.94 15.76 0.03
N LEU A 50 1.03 16.71 0.14
CA LEU A 50 0.26 17.17 -1.01
C LEU A 50 1.19 17.69 -2.11
N ARG A 51 2.24 18.38 -1.73
CA ARG A 51 3.22 18.91 -2.68
C ARG A 51 3.96 17.78 -3.41
N GLU A 52 4.33 16.74 -2.69
CA GLU A 52 5.00 15.58 -3.28
C GLU A 52 4.11 14.87 -4.30
N ILE A 53 2.79 14.78 -4.02
CA ILE A 53 1.83 14.21 -4.96
C ILE A 53 1.74 15.07 -6.22
N GLN A 54 1.68 16.41 -6.05
CA GLN A 54 1.69 17.34 -7.20
C GLN A 54 2.95 17.19 -8.04
N ASP A 55 4.09 17.09 -7.38
CA ASP A 55 5.38 16.97 -8.07
C ASP A 55 5.47 15.66 -8.85
N LEU A 56 4.95 14.58 -8.29
CA LEU A 56 4.89 13.31 -8.99
C LEU A 56 4.02 13.41 -10.23
N ALA A 57 2.82 13.98 -10.10
CA ALA A 57 1.92 14.16 -11.24
C ALA A 57 2.59 14.99 -12.33
N ALA A 58 3.32 16.04 -11.95
CA ALA A 58 4.04 16.89 -12.89
C ALA A 58 5.12 16.12 -13.66
N GLU A 59 5.77 15.13 -13.05
CA GLU A 59 6.72 14.27 -13.74
C GLU A 59 6.07 13.49 -14.89
N TYR A 60 4.77 13.21 -14.77
CA TYR A 60 3.99 12.56 -15.83
C TYR A 60 3.22 13.55 -16.69
N ASN A 61 3.62 14.82 -16.67
CA ASN A 61 3.01 15.90 -17.44
C ASN A 61 1.55 16.17 -17.08
N TYR A 62 1.18 15.90 -15.83
CA TYR A 62 -0.17 16.16 -15.35
C TYR A 62 -0.11 17.25 -14.28
N SER A 63 -0.62 18.44 -14.61
CA SER A 63 -0.62 19.58 -13.72
C SER A 63 -1.86 19.58 -12.84
N MET A 64 -1.68 19.76 -11.53
CA MET A 64 -2.80 19.86 -10.59
C MET A 64 -2.40 20.74 -9.41
N ASN A 65 -3.40 21.27 -8.71
CA ASN A 65 -3.19 22.10 -7.53
C ASN A 65 -3.52 21.33 -6.25
N HIS A 66 -3.24 21.95 -5.09
CA HIS A 66 -3.52 21.35 -3.79
C HIS A 66 -5.00 20.97 -3.62
N ALA A 67 -5.91 21.81 -4.06
CA ALA A 67 -7.34 21.57 -3.93
C ALA A 67 -7.76 20.30 -4.69
N SER A 68 -7.18 20.07 -5.87
CA SER A 68 -7.46 18.87 -6.65
C SER A 68 -6.97 17.60 -5.95
N VAL A 69 -5.79 17.67 -5.33
CA VAL A 69 -5.25 16.53 -4.57
C VAL A 69 -6.15 16.22 -3.37
N ILE A 70 -6.51 17.24 -2.62
CA ILE A 70 -7.39 17.08 -1.45
C ILE A 70 -8.73 16.49 -1.87
N HIS A 71 -9.31 17.00 -2.96
CA HIS A 71 -10.58 16.48 -3.47
C HIS A 71 -10.47 14.99 -3.82
N SER A 72 -9.42 14.60 -4.51
CA SER A 72 -9.19 13.18 -4.86
C SER A 72 -9.06 12.31 -3.63
N LEU A 73 -8.30 12.75 -2.63
CA LEU A 73 -8.11 12.00 -1.40
C LEU A 73 -9.42 11.84 -0.61
N ASN A 74 -10.21 12.91 -0.53
CA ASN A 74 -11.47 12.88 0.19
C ASN A 74 -12.56 12.08 -0.54
N SER A 75 -12.43 11.95 -1.85
CA SER A 75 -13.44 11.27 -2.66
C SER A 75 -13.23 9.76 -2.76
N PHE A 76 -12.06 9.25 -2.37
CA PHE A 76 -11.75 7.82 -2.54
C PHE A 76 -12.78 6.92 -1.86
N ASP A 77 -13.19 7.24 -0.63
CA ASP A 77 -14.15 6.43 0.10
C ASP A 77 -15.50 6.38 -0.60
N ILE A 78 -15.91 7.51 -1.19
CA ILE A 78 -17.16 7.59 -1.95
C ILE A 78 -17.05 6.76 -3.23
N TYR A 79 -15.96 6.93 -3.96
CA TYR A 79 -15.73 6.20 -5.21
C TYR A 79 -15.71 4.69 -4.98
N SER A 80 -15.08 4.24 -3.90
CA SER A 80 -14.98 2.81 -3.62
C SER A 80 -16.32 2.17 -3.28
N LYS A 81 -17.27 2.95 -2.78
CA LYS A 81 -18.64 2.45 -2.53
C LYS A 81 -19.40 2.18 -3.81
N TYR A 82 -19.19 3.01 -4.84
CA TYR A 82 -19.91 2.89 -6.10
C TYR A 82 -19.15 2.09 -7.14
N SER A 83 -17.88 1.86 -6.94
CA SER A 83 -17.01 1.12 -7.85
C SER A 83 -16.26 0.05 -7.06
N PRO A 84 -16.88 -1.12 -6.82
CA PRO A 84 -16.27 -2.18 -6.00
C PRO A 84 -14.89 -2.63 -6.49
N HIS A 85 -14.67 -2.62 -7.79
CA HIS A 85 -13.36 -2.98 -8.35
C HIS A 85 -12.24 -2.04 -7.89
N LEU A 86 -12.56 -0.79 -7.58
CA LEU A 86 -11.57 0.17 -7.07
C LEU A 86 -11.01 -0.30 -5.72
N LEU A 87 -11.89 -0.80 -4.87
CA LEU A 87 -11.50 -1.34 -3.57
C LEU A 87 -10.69 -2.62 -3.71
N GLU A 88 -11.05 -3.47 -4.67
CA GLU A 88 -10.28 -4.68 -4.98
C GLU A 88 -8.85 -4.34 -5.39
N TRP A 89 -8.69 -3.37 -6.27
CA TRP A 89 -7.36 -2.91 -6.70
C TRP A 89 -6.57 -2.32 -5.53
N TYR A 90 -7.24 -1.56 -4.67
CA TYR A 90 -6.62 -1.00 -3.48
C TYR A 90 -6.06 -2.11 -2.59
N HIS A 91 -6.86 -3.14 -2.31
CA HIS A 91 -6.41 -4.26 -1.49
C HIS A 91 -5.25 -5.03 -2.12
N ALA A 92 -5.29 -5.25 -3.42
CA ALA A 92 -4.20 -5.93 -4.12
C ALA A 92 -2.87 -5.15 -4.00
N VAL A 93 -2.92 -3.85 -4.21
CA VAL A 93 -1.73 -2.99 -4.12
C VAL A 93 -1.21 -2.93 -2.69
N VAL A 94 -2.09 -2.80 -1.71
CA VAL A 94 -1.72 -2.72 -0.30
C VAL A 94 -1.11 -4.03 0.18
N GLN A 95 -1.65 -5.17 -0.23
CA GLN A 95 -1.10 -6.48 0.11
C GLN A 95 0.35 -6.61 -0.38
N ASP A 96 0.60 -6.24 -1.62
CA ASP A 96 1.96 -6.28 -2.18
C ASP A 96 2.91 -5.37 -1.40
N LEU A 97 2.46 -4.19 -1.02
CA LEU A 97 3.27 -3.26 -0.23
C LEU A 97 3.58 -3.80 1.16
N GLU A 98 2.62 -4.42 1.81
CA GLU A 98 2.82 -5.02 3.13
C GLU A 98 3.82 -6.16 3.07
N GLU A 99 3.76 -6.99 2.04
CA GLU A 99 4.72 -8.07 1.81
C GLU A 99 6.13 -7.53 1.59
N ASP A 100 6.26 -6.47 0.80
CA ASP A 100 7.56 -5.83 0.54
C ASP A 100 8.16 -5.24 1.82
N VAL A 101 7.35 -4.59 2.64
CA VAL A 101 7.80 -4.01 3.92
C VAL A 101 8.26 -5.11 4.86
N ALA A 102 7.52 -6.22 4.93
CA ALA A 102 7.89 -7.35 5.77
C ALA A 102 9.22 -7.96 5.33
N ALA A 103 9.41 -8.14 4.02
CA ALA A 103 10.66 -8.66 3.46
C ALA A 103 11.84 -7.74 3.78
N GLU A 104 11.67 -6.42 3.69
CA GLU A 104 12.70 -5.46 4.04
C GLU A 104 13.07 -5.52 5.52
N ARG A 105 12.10 -5.68 6.39
CA ARG A 105 12.36 -5.80 7.83
C ARG A 105 13.16 -7.06 8.15
N ILE A 106 12.82 -8.17 7.51
CA ILE A 106 13.58 -9.42 7.66
C ILE A 106 15.01 -9.22 7.15
N ASP A 107 15.19 -8.62 5.98
CA ASP A 107 16.50 -8.36 5.40
C ASP A 107 17.34 -7.43 6.26
N PHE A 108 16.71 -6.51 6.98
CA PHE A 108 17.40 -5.61 7.91
C PHE A 108 17.86 -6.34 9.17
N ILE A 109 17.04 -7.24 9.69
CA ILE A 109 17.29 -7.95 10.95
C ILE A 109 18.29 -9.09 10.77
N LYS A 110 18.10 -9.87 9.72
CA LYS A 110 18.81 -11.14 9.50
C LYS A 110 20.34 -11.04 9.62
N PRO A 111 21.02 -10.08 8.96
CA PRO A 111 22.47 -9.98 9.07
C PRO A 111 22.96 -9.62 10.47
N LYS A 112 22.11 -9.02 11.29
CA LYS A 112 22.48 -8.56 12.61
C LYS A 112 22.44 -9.68 13.66
N LEU A 113 21.77 -10.78 13.37
CA LEU A 113 21.61 -11.89 14.30
C LEU A 113 22.95 -12.52 14.68
N LYS A 114 23.90 -12.56 13.74
CA LYS A 114 25.22 -13.15 13.99
C LYS A 114 26.06 -12.39 15.00
N TYR A 115 25.70 -11.14 15.32
CA TYR A 115 26.41 -10.32 16.29
C TYR A 115 25.84 -10.44 17.71
N LEU A 116 24.78 -11.20 17.89
CA LEU A 116 24.14 -11.38 19.18
C LEU A 116 24.80 -12.52 19.95
N SER A 117 24.87 -12.36 21.27
CA SER A 117 25.35 -13.44 22.16
C SER A 117 24.26 -14.51 22.26
N GLU A 118 24.63 -15.67 22.82
CA GLU A 118 23.68 -16.77 23.05
C GLU A 118 22.50 -16.31 23.92
N ASP A 119 22.80 -15.55 25.00
CA ASP A 119 21.76 -15.04 25.90
C ASP A 119 20.81 -14.09 25.15
N GLN A 120 21.35 -13.23 24.28
CA GLN A 120 20.55 -12.31 23.48
C GLN A 120 19.69 -13.05 22.45
N LEU A 121 20.27 -14.06 21.80
CA LEU A 121 19.54 -14.90 20.87
C LEU A 121 18.41 -15.66 21.55
N LEU A 122 18.66 -16.17 22.77
CA LEU A 122 17.65 -16.87 23.55
C LEU A 122 16.48 -15.94 23.89
N LYS A 123 16.78 -14.73 24.34
CA LYS A 123 15.74 -13.73 24.62
C LYS A 123 14.92 -13.40 23.38
N LEU A 124 15.61 -13.21 22.25
CA LEU A 124 14.95 -12.92 20.99
C LEU A 124 14.07 -14.10 20.55
N SER A 125 14.57 -15.33 20.69
CA SER A 125 13.82 -16.53 20.34
C SER A 125 12.54 -16.65 21.17
N THR A 126 12.61 -16.31 22.46
CA THR A 126 11.43 -16.32 23.34
C THR A 126 10.39 -15.31 22.87
N ILE A 127 10.82 -14.08 22.53
CA ILE A 127 9.93 -13.04 22.03
C ILE A 127 9.28 -13.47 20.72
N VAL A 128 10.06 -13.99 19.79
CA VAL A 128 9.55 -14.44 18.49
C VAL A 128 8.53 -15.56 18.68
N LYS A 129 8.79 -16.49 19.60
CA LYS A 129 7.88 -17.60 19.90
C LYS A 129 6.54 -17.07 20.41
N GLU A 130 6.57 -16.12 21.36
CA GLU A 130 5.36 -15.54 21.92
C GLU A 130 4.53 -14.81 20.83
N VAL A 131 5.22 -13.99 20.04
CA VAL A 131 4.56 -13.25 18.95
C VAL A 131 3.96 -14.21 17.92
N TYR A 132 4.68 -15.27 17.59
CA TYR A 132 4.21 -16.27 16.64
C TYR A 132 2.98 -17.00 17.17
N GLU A 133 2.98 -17.40 18.45
CA GLU A 133 1.84 -18.05 19.06
C GLU A 133 0.61 -17.13 19.08
N ASP A 134 0.80 -15.86 19.41
CA ASP A 134 -0.28 -14.87 19.37
C ASP A 134 -0.84 -14.69 17.96
N ALA A 135 0.02 -14.66 16.96
CA ALA A 135 -0.41 -14.54 15.56
C ALA A 135 -1.24 -15.76 15.14
N ILE A 136 -0.84 -16.95 15.54
CA ILE A 136 -1.59 -18.19 15.23
C ILE A 136 -2.94 -18.17 15.90
N ILE A 137 -3.03 -17.71 17.15
CA ILE A 137 -4.29 -17.59 17.88
C ILE A 137 -5.23 -16.62 17.16
N GLN A 138 -4.71 -15.45 16.77
CA GLN A 138 -5.51 -14.46 16.02
C GLN A 138 -6.04 -15.03 14.71
N MET A 139 -5.21 -15.73 13.98
CA MET A 139 -5.64 -16.36 12.73
C MET A 139 -6.72 -17.41 12.95
N SER A 140 -6.70 -18.11 14.08
CA SER A 140 -7.70 -19.09 14.42
C SER A 140 -9.03 -18.46 14.84
N GLU A 141 -8.96 -17.29 15.47
CA GLU A 141 -10.15 -16.56 15.90
C GLU A 141 -10.81 -15.76 14.79
N ASP A 142 -10.07 -15.48 13.75
CA ASP A 142 -10.58 -14.70 12.63
C ASP A 142 -11.30 -15.65 11.70
N PRO A 143 -12.61 -15.71 11.77
CA PRO A 143 -13.38 -16.73 11.06
C PRO A 143 -13.49 -16.32 9.64
N GLU A 144 -12.53 -16.29 9.02
CA GLU A 144 -12.68 -15.88 7.73
C GLU A 144 -13.52 -16.71 6.97
N GLU A 145 -13.79 -17.02 7.27
CA GLU A 145 -14.38 -17.48 6.59
C GLU A 145 -15.42 -17.79 6.37
N GLU A 146 -15.72 -17.85 6.70
CA GLU A 146 -16.60 -18.17 6.55
C GLU A 146 -17.36 -18.06 5.83
N THR A 147 -17.31 -18.10 5.43
CA THR A 147 -17.94 -17.92 4.83
C THR A 147 -18.66 -18.30 4.18
N VAL A 148 -18.95 -18.63 3.99
CA VAL A 148 -19.58 -18.78 3.35
C VAL A 148 -20.14 -19.46 2.67
N GLN A 149 -20.48 -19.89 2.69
CA GLN A 149 -20.93 -20.54 2.03
C GLN A 149 -22.07 -20.63 1.81
N ILE A 150 -22.40 -20.64 1.56
CA ILE A 150 -23.64 -20.88 1.27
C ILE A 150 -24.06 -21.70 0.29
#